data_909e05a5d0893246f8d5655a29c5649e
#
_entry.id   909e05a5d0893246f8d5655a29c5649e
#
_cell.length_a   1.000
_cell.length_b   1.000
_cell.length_c   1.000
_cell.angle_alpha   90.00
_cell.angle_beta   90.00
_cell.angle_gamma   90.00
#
_symmetry.space_group_name_H-M   'P 1'
#
loop_
_entity.id
_entity.type
_entity.pdbx_description
1 polymer ?
#
loop_
_entity_poly.entity_id
_entity_poly.type
_entity_poly.pdbx_seq_one_letter_code
_entity_poly.pdbx_strand_id
1 'polypeptide(L)'
;MQIPKELGSYDDIKRREQDAFKRMSNWHDLLDDVYEYFLPNRNLFDDFAKGQKKMDRIFDSTAMEAIQQAASKLQENIAPIQARWATFAPSNEILNELATGDFDVTEKDIRENLENQATIVFDYINRSNFATQFFEHALDLLVGTGTLRIDEADDNDMPIVFTAIPQKGIAFEEGPYGTVETHWRRFKMKARDIPRKYRGYQPTQKMQSIMESKPDTECD
;
A
#
# COMPACT_ATOMS: atom_id res chain seq x y z
N MET A 1 -13.58 18.91 -0.74
CA MET A 1 -13.02 18.02 -1.75
C MET A 1 -14.12 17.76 -2.77
N GLN A 2 -13.98 18.21 -4.00
CA GLN A 2 -14.97 17.91 -5.05
C GLN A 2 -14.66 16.51 -5.59
N ILE A 3 -15.64 15.61 -5.53
CA ILE A 3 -15.55 14.29 -6.14
C ILE A 3 -15.43 14.50 -7.64
N PRO A 4 -14.41 13.89 -8.33
CA PRO A 4 -14.33 13.95 -9.78
C PRO A 4 -15.63 13.46 -10.41
N LYS A 5 -16.14 14.17 -11.42
CA LYS A 5 -17.41 13.82 -12.10
C LYS A 5 -17.46 12.39 -12.66
N GLU A 6 -16.29 11.83 -12.93
CA GLU A 6 -16.12 10.46 -13.45
C GLU A 6 -16.43 9.37 -12.41
N LEU A 7 -16.39 9.68 -11.12
CA LEU A 7 -16.63 8.71 -10.04
C LEU A 7 -18.13 8.53 -9.69
N GLY A 8 -19.02 9.36 -10.23
CA GLY A 8 -20.44 9.31 -9.92
C GLY A 8 -20.83 10.04 -8.62
N SER A 9 -22.06 9.81 -8.16
CA SER A 9 -22.55 10.36 -6.90
C SER A 9 -21.94 9.64 -5.68
N TYR A 10 -22.04 10.24 -4.48
CA TYR A 10 -21.60 9.59 -3.24
C TYR A 10 -22.26 8.21 -3.03
N ASP A 11 -23.55 8.09 -3.35
CA ASP A 11 -24.29 6.84 -3.20
C ASP A 11 -23.81 5.77 -4.20
N ASP A 12 -23.43 6.17 -5.41
CA ASP A 12 -22.83 5.27 -6.41
C ASP A 12 -21.47 4.75 -5.95
N ILE A 13 -20.62 5.64 -5.44
CA ILE A 13 -19.31 5.28 -4.90
C ILE A 13 -19.47 4.30 -3.75
N LYS A 14 -20.38 4.58 -2.81
CA LYS A 14 -20.65 3.72 -1.66
C LYS A 14 -21.21 2.35 -2.07
N ARG A 15 -22.10 2.30 -3.06
CA ARG A 15 -22.63 1.04 -3.60
C ARG A 15 -21.53 0.19 -4.23
N ARG A 16 -20.70 0.78 -5.10
CA ARG A 16 -19.57 0.10 -5.74
C ARG A 16 -18.58 -0.44 -4.71
N GLU A 17 -18.25 0.34 -3.70
CA GLU A 17 -17.40 -0.09 -2.59
C GLU A 17 -18.01 -1.29 -1.86
N GLN A 18 -19.29 -1.25 -1.50
CA GLN A 18 -19.98 -2.35 -0.83
C GLN A 18 -20.01 -3.62 -1.68
N ASP A 19 -20.29 -3.50 -2.97
CA ASP A 19 -20.30 -4.62 -3.91
C ASP A 19 -18.91 -5.24 -4.07
N ALA A 20 -17.84 -4.44 -4.10
CA ALA A 20 -16.47 -4.92 -4.17
C ALA A 20 -16.10 -5.72 -2.90
N PHE A 21 -16.38 -5.19 -1.71
CA PHE A 21 -16.14 -5.92 -0.45
C PHE A 21 -17.02 -7.16 -0.29
N LYS A 22 -18.26 -7.14 -0.80
CA LYS A 22 -19.11 -8.33 -0.81
C LYS A 22 -18.55 -9.44 -1.70
N ARG A 23 -17.98 -9.10 -2.85
CA ARG A 23 -17.25 -10.10 -3.69
C ARG A 23 -16.04 -10.65 -2.96
N MET A 24 -15.26 -9.78 -2.30
CA MET A 24 -14.10 -10.18 -1.50
C MET A 24 -14.48 -11.12 -0.35
N SER A 25 -15.65 -10.94 0.27
CA SER A 25 -16.07 -11.76 1.41
C SER A 25 -16.22 -13.25 1.08
N ASN A 26 -16.41 -13.61 -0.19
CA ASN A 26 -16.46 -15.01 -0.62
C ASN A 26 -15.12 -15.77 -0.41
N TRP A 27 -14.01 -15.02 -0.27
CA TRP A 27 -12.68 -15.56 -0.04
C TRP A 27 -12.26 -15.52 1.43
N HIS A 28 -13.08 -14.93 2.31
CA HIS A 28 -12.72 -14.71 3.71
C HIS A 28 -12.42 -16.01 4.44
N ASP A 29 -13.24 -17.04 4.26
CA ASP A 29 -13.04 -18.32 4.96
C ASP A 29 -11.69 -18.98 4.58
N LEU A 30 -11.37 -18.96 3.27
CA LEU A 30 -10.10 -19.48 2.79
C LEU A 30 -8.91 -18.65 3.29
N LEU A 31 -9.03 -17.33 3.25
CA LEU A 31 -7.99 -16.44 3.72
C LEU A 31 -7.78 -16.52 5.22
N ASP A 32 -8.86 -16.73 5.97
CA ASP A 32 -8.82 -16.91 7.43
C ASP A 32 -7.98 -18.13 7.80
N ASP A 33 -8.26 -19.27 7.18
CA ASP A 33 -7.47 -20.50 7.36
C ASP A 33 -5.98 -20.26 6.98
N VAL A 34 -5.72 -19.62 5.85
CA VAL A 34 -4.35 -19.37 5.40
C VAL A 34 -3.59 -18.46 6.37
N TYR A 35 -4.23 -17.37 6.83
CA TYR A 35 -3.59 -16.49 7.82
C TYR A 35 -3.44 -17.17 9.18
N GLU A 36 -4.41 -17.99 9.63
CA GLU A 36 -4.30 -18.72 10.89
C GLU A 36 -3.06 -19.62 10.91
N TYR A 37 -2.80 -20.38 9.85
CA TYR A 37 -1.72 -21.38 9.83
C TYR A 37 -0.36 -20.85 9.35
N PHE A 38 -0.35 -19.90 8.44
CA PHE A 38 0.90 -19.38 7.86
C PHE A 38 1.37 -18.07 8.48
N LEU A 39 0.44 -17.19 8.84
CA LEU A 39 0.74 -15.84 9.33
C LEU A 39 -0.07 -15.48 10.60
N PRO A 40 -0.02 -16.30 11.67
CA PRO A 40 -0.85 -16.11 12.86
C PRO A 40 -0.62 -14.75 13.53
N ASN A 41 0.59 -14.21 13.45
CA ASN A 41 0.92 -12.89 13.99
C ASN A 41 0.28 -11.75 13.21
N ARG A 42 -0.05 -11.99 11.95
CA ARG A 42 -0.73 -11.06 11.04
C ARG A 42 -2.19 -11.43 10.80
N ASN A 43 -2.76 -12.38 11.54
CA ASN A 43 -4.16 -12.73 11.35
C ASN A 43 -5.05 -11.50 11.57
N LEU A 44 -5.66 -11.06 10.47
CA LEU A 44 -6.43 -9.83 10.36
C LEU A 44 -7.93 -10.13 10.23
N PHE A 45 -8.29 -11.39 10.05
CA PHE A 45 -9.64 -11.82 9.81
C PHE A 45 -10.39 -12.14 11.11
N ASP A 46 -9.67 -12.52 12.16
CA ASP A 46 -10.23 -12.75 13.47
C ASP A 46 -10.18 -11.51 14.36
N ASP A 47 -11.26 -11.22 15.07
CA ASP A 47 -11.32 -10.20 16.10
C ASP A 47 -10.75 -10.76 17.42
N PHE A 48 -9.44 -10.81 17.53
CA PHE A 48 -8.78 -11.21 18.78
C PHE A 48 -8.86 -10.11 19.83
N ALA A 49 -9.25 -10.47 21.04
CA ALA A 49 -9.10 -9.58 22.19
C ALA A 49 -7.62 -9.29 22.46
N LYS A 50 -7.31 -8.09 22.95
CA LYS A 50 -5.94 -7.72 23.31
C LYS A 50 -5.38 -8.71 24.35
N GLY A 51 -4.26 -9.37 24.02
CA GLY A 51 -3.60 -10.35 24.87
C GLY A 51 -4.09 -11.80 24.70
N GLN A 52 -5.02 -12.07 23.77
CA GLN A 52 -5.43 -13.42 23.44
C GLN A 52 -4.32 -14.17 22.69
N LYS A 53 -4.14 -15.46 23.00
CA LYS A 53 -3.24 -16.32 22.21
C LYS A 53 -3.79 -16.52 20.82
N LYS A 54 -2.93 -16.34 19.80
CA LYS A 54 -3.27 -16.49 18.38
C LYS A 54 -2.85 -17.84 17.79
N MET A 55 -2.20 -18.69 18.57
CA MET A 55 -1.51 -19.90 18.10
C MET A 55 -1.97 -21.18 18.76
N ASP A 56 -3.20 -21.22 19.31
CA ASP A 56 -3.67 -22.39 20.06
C ASP A 56 -3.88 -23.66 19.18
N ARG A 57 -4.02 -23.47 17.86
CA ARG A 57 -4.22 -24.56 16.90
C ARG A 57 -2.97 -24.94 16.11
N ILE A 58 -1.85 -24.24 16.33
CA ILE A 58 -0.61 -24.45 15.59
C ILE A 58 0.30 -25.35 16.41
N PHE A 59 0.51 -26.57 15.93
CA PHE A 59 1.37 -27.57 16.54
C PHE A 59 2.74 -27.69 15.89
N ASP A 60 2.90 -27.11 14.68
CA ASP A 60 4.13 -27.14 13.87
C ASP A 60 4.41 -25.76 13.29
N SER A 61 5.63 -25.26 13.48
CA SER A 61 6.10 -23.96 12.98
C SER A 61 6.62 -23.96 11.55
N THR A 62 6.73 -25.12 10.91
CA THR A 62 7.38 -25.31 9.60
C THR A 62 6.78 -24.38 8.54
N ALA A 63 5.45 -24.26 8.48
CA ALA A 63 4.77 -23.39 7.51
C ALA A 63 5.08 -21.91 7.75
N MET A 64 5.09 -21.47 9.02
CA MET A 64 5.41 -20.08 9.39
C MET A 64 6.87 -19.72 9.06
N GLU A 65 7.80 -20.64 9.33
CA GLU A 65 9.21 -20.43 9.03
C GLU A 65 9.45 -20.41 7.52
N ALA A 66 8.82 -21.32 6.79
CA ALA A 66 8.94 -21.38 5.33
C ALA A 66 8.48 -20.10 4.64
N ILE A 67 7.35 -19.52 5.09
CA ILE A 67 6.83 -18.29 4.47
C ILE A 67 7.70 -17.07 4.80
N GLN A 68 8.25 -16.99 6.01
CA GLN A 68 9.17 -15.92 6.38
C GLN A 68 10.48 -16.01 5.58
N GLN A 69 11.01 -17.21 5.39
CA GLN A 69 12.18 -17.44 4.55
C GLN A 69 11.90 -17.09 3.08
N ALA A 70 10.74 -17.47 2.57
CA ALA A 70 10.31 -17.12 1.21
C ALA A 70 10.18 -15.62 1.01
N ALA A 71 9.56 -14.89 1.97
CA ALA A 71 9.44 -13.44 1.93
C ALA A 71 10.81 -12.74 1.98
N SER A 72 11.72 -13.21 2.83
CA SER A 72 13.09 -12.69 2.90
C SER A 72 13.82 -12.87 1.56
N LYS A 73 13.73 -14.06 0.96
CA LYS A 73 14.34 -14.33 -0.35
C LYS A 73 13.70 -13.51 -1.47
N LEU A 74 12.39 -13.31 -1.42
CA LEU A 74 11.69 -12.46 -2.37
C LEU A 74 12.21 -11.02 -2.28
N GLN A 75 12.38 -10.49 -1.07
CA GLN A 75 12.95 -9.15 -0.85
C GLN A 75 14.39 -9.06 -1.33
N GLU A 76 15.24 -10.03 -0.99
CA GLU A 76 16.63 -10.07 -1.43
C GLU A 76 16.79 -10.09 -2.96
N ASN A 77 15.89 -10.74 -3.67
CA ASN A 77 15.98 -10.86 -5.12
C ASN A 77 15.30 -9.74 -5.90
N ILE A 78 14.22 -9.16 -5.39
CA ILE A 78 13.43 -8.14 -6.11
C ILE A 78 13.85 -6.73 -5.69
N ALA A 79 13.97 -6.50 -4.37
CA ALA A 79 14.23 -5.18 -3.81
C ALA A 79 15.21 -5.28 -2.63
N PRO A 80 16.47 -5.64 -2.88
CA PRO A 80 17.48 -5.79 -1.84
C PRO A 80 17.67 -4.49 -1.06
N ILE A 81 17.78 -4.62 0.26
CA ILE A 81 17.94 -3.48 1.17
C ILE A 81 19.28 -2.80 0.88
N GLN A 82 19.27 -1.45 0.85
CA GLN A 82 20.44 -0.61 0.62
C GLN A 82 21.15 -0.82 -0.73
N ALA A 83 20.51 -1.50 -1.66
CA ALA A 83 20.99 -1.63 -3.03
C ALA A 83 20.09 -0.87 -4.01
N ARG A 84 20.66 -0.46 -5.12
CA ARG A 84 19.90 0.13 -6.22
C ARG A 84 19.48 -0.98 -7.18
N TRP A 85 18.21 -1.36 -7.16
CA TRP A 85 17.63 -2.45 -7.92
C TRP A 85 16.84 -2.01 -9.15
N ALA A 86 16.75 -0.68 -9.38
CA ALA A 86 16.16 -0.09 -10.57
C ALA A 86 16.99 1.09 -11.05
N THR A 87 16.86 1.46 -12.32
CA THR A 87 17.50 2.62 -12.94
C THR A 87 16.53 3.30 -13.89
N PHE A 88 16.76 4.58 -14.17
CA PHE A 88 16.01 5.31 -15.17
C PHE A 88 16.76 5.30 -16.50
N ALA A 89 16.02 5.17 -17.58
CA ALA A 89 16.52 5.27 -18.93
C ALA A 89 15.66 6.24 -19.75
N PRO A 90 16.23 6.99 -20.70
CA PRO A 90 15.44 7.83 -21.59
C PRO A 90 14.53 6.97 -22.46
N SER A 91 13.32 7.46 -22.74
CA SER A 91 12.42 6.79 -23.68
C SER A 91 12.95 6.89 -25.12
N ASN A 92 12.56 5.94 -25.97
CA ASN A 92 12.93 5.99 -27.39
C ASN A 92 12.40 7.26 -28.09
N GLU A 93 11.29 7.81 -27.60
CA GLU A 93 10.72 9.06 -28.12
C GLU A 93 11.67 10.24 -27.88
N ILE A 94 12.16 10.39 -26.64
CA ILE A 94 13.16 11.41 -26.29
C ILE A 94 14.46 11.23 -27.08
N LEU A 95 14.92 10.00 -27.27
CA LEU A 95 16.12 9.72 -28.06
C LEU A 95 15.95 10.10 -29.53
N ASN A 96 14.77 9.86 -30.11
CA ASN A 96 14.45 10.26 -31.49
C ASN A 96 14.35 11.79 -31.63
N GLU A 97 13.73 12.48 -30.67
CA GLU A 97 13.68 13.93 -30.64
C GLU A 97 15.07 14.55 -30.58
N LEU A 98 15.94 14.00 -29.74
CA LEU A 98 17.35 14.45 -29.65
C LEU A 98 18.11 14.25 -30.97
N ALA A 99 17.86 13.13 -31.66
CA ALA A 99 18.53 12.84 -32.93
C ALA A 99 18.08 13.74 -34.09
N THR A 100 16.88 14.30 -34.02
CA THR A 100 16.26 15.09 -35.07
C THR A 100 16.24 16.61 -34.77
N GLY A 101 16.40 16.98 -33.50
CA GLY A 101 16.37 18.36 -33.03
C GLY A 101 17.78 18.97 -32.86
N ASP A 102 17.84 20.30 -32.88
CA ASP A 102 19.04 21.06 -32.57
C ASP A 102 19.04 21.45 -31.08
N PHE A 103 19.38 20.47 -30.22
CA PHE A 103 19.42 20.65 -28.77
C PHE A 103 20.87 20.73 -28.30
N ASP A 104 21.17 21.68 -27.40
CA ASP A 104 22.46 21.77 -26.71
C ASP A 104 22.72 20.65 -25.69
N VAL A 105 21.82 19.66 -25.61
CA VAL A 105 21.85 18.52 -24.64
C VAL A 105 22.14 17.24 -25.38
N THR A 106 23.11 16.47 -24.90
CA THR A 106 23.46 15.17 -25.49
C THR A 106 22.72 14.02 -24.78
N GLU A 107 22.60 12.87 -25.44
CA GLU A 107 22.11 11.65 -24.82
C GLU A 107 22.89 11.30 -23.54
N LYS A 108 24.19 11.54 -23.52
CA LYS A 108 25.04 11.31 -22.35
C LYS A 108 24.61 12.18 -21.17
N ASP A 109 24.32 13.45 -21.39
CA ASP A 109 23.91 14.40 -20.33
C ASP A 109 22.57 13.97 -19.73
N ILE A 110 21.64 13.47 -20.56
CA ILE A 110 20.36 12.95 -20.08
C ILE A 110 20.57 11.69 -19.25
N ARG A 111 21.40 10.77 -19.69
CA ARG A 111 21.70 9.54 -18.94
C ARG A 111 22.37 9.83 -17.59
N GLU A 112 23.33 10.75 -17.55
CA GLU A 112 23.97 11.19 -16.31
C GLU A 112 22.96 11.85 -15.35
N ASN A 113 22.06 12.68 -15.87
CA ASN A 113 21.00 13.29 -15.04
C ASN A 113 20.06 12.22 -14.46
N LEU A 114 19.58 11.28 -15.28
CA LEU A 114 18.71 10.20 -14.83
C LEU A 114 19.38 9.29 -13.80
N GLU A 115 20.68 9.04 -13.95
CA GLU A 115 21.49 8.29 -12.99
C GLU A 115 21.57 9.02 -11.64
N ASN A 116 21.80 10.33 -11.65
CA ASN A 116 21.81 11.17 -10.46
C ASN A 116 20.42 11.19 -9.79
N GLN A 117 19.34 11.32 -10.56
CA GLN A 117 17.98 11.25 -10.05
C GLN A 117 17.68 9.88 -9.43
N ALA A 118 18.09 8.78 -10.06
CA ALA A 118 17.94 7.45 -9.51
C ALA A 118 18.65 7.33 -8.15
N THR A 119 19.85 7.84 -8.03
CA THR A 119 20.62 7.86 -6.77
C THR A 119 19.85 8.60 -5.68
N ILE A 120 19.33 9.78 -5.97
CA ILE A 120 18.55 10.58 -5.02
C ILE A 120 17.28 9.83 -4.57
N VAL A 121 16.55 9.23 -5.53
CA VAL A 121 15.33 8.45 -5.21
C VAL A 121 15.65 7.27 -4.30
N PHE A 122 16.73 6.53 -4.60
CA PHE A 122 17.12 5.40 -3.76
C PHE A 122 17.63 5.81 -2.37
N ASP A 123 18.24 6.97 -2.24
CA ASP A 123 18.60 7.53 -0.94
C ASP A 123 17.35 7.80 -0.07
N TYR A 124 16.27 8.31 -0.67
CA TYR A 124 15.01 8.50 0.03
C TYR A 124 14.33 7.16 0.37
N ILE A 125 14.30 6.20 -0.55
CA ILE A 125 13.75 4.87 -0.32
C ILE A 125 14.50 4.18 0.84
N ASN A 126 15.83 4.22 0.83
CA ASN A 126 16.66 3.57 1.86
C ASN A 126 16.52 4.21 3.24
N ARG A 127 16.23 5.51 3.33
CA ARG A 127 15.95 6.21 4.60
C ARG A 127 14.51 6.03 5.06
N SER A 128 13.61 5.62 4.19
CA SER A 128 12.20 5.42 4.51
C SER A 128 11.93 4.09 5.22
N ASN A 129 10.68 3.82 5.50
CA ASN A 129 10.21 2.54 6.04
C ASN A 129 10.04 1.43 4.98
N PHE A 130 10.59 1.59 3.78
CA PHE A 130 10.42 0.69 2.65
C PHE A 130 10.75 -0.77 3.00
N ALA A 131 11.92 -1.01 3.58
CA ALA A 131 12.39 -2.37 3.86
C ALA A 131 11.39 -3.18 4.71
N THR A 132 10.87 -2.57 5.78
CA THR A 132 9.89 -3.20 6.67
C THR A 132 8.55 -3.38 5.97
N GLN A 133 8.06 -2.37 5.28
CA GLN A 133 6.76 -2.42 4.62
C GLN A 133 6.76 -3.34 3.39
N PHE A 134 7.88 -3.44 2.68
CA PHE A 134 8.02 -4.38 1.58
C PHE A 134 8.04 -5.83 2.07
N PHE A 135 8.70 -6.10 3.20
CA PHE A 135 8.68 -7.44 3.82
C PHE A 135 7.25 -7.84 4.23
N GLU A 136 6.52 -6.94 4.86
CA GLU A 136 5.11 -7.11 5.21
C GLU A 136 4.24 -7.38 3.98
N HIS A 137 4.44 -6.60 2.92
CA HIS A 137 3.79 -6.80 1.62
C HIS A 137 4.13 -8.16 0.99
N ALA A 138 5.39 -8.59 1.08
CA ALA A 138 5.84 -9.88 0.56
C ALA A 138 5.17 -11.06 1.27
N LEU A 139 4.97 -10.98 2.59
CA LEU A 139 4.21 -11.99 3.35
C LEU A 139 2.77 -12.11 2.84
N ASP A 140 2.06 -10.99 2.66
CA ASP A 140 0.69 -11.00 2.13
C ASP A 140 0.64 -11.50 0.68
N LEU A 141 1.64 -11.13 -0.15
CA LEU A 141 1.75 -11.56 -1.55
C LEU A 141 1.92 -13.07 -1.68
N LEU A 142 2.66 -13.70 -0.78
CA LEU A 142 2.90 -15.16 -0.80
C LEU A 142 1.69 -15.98 -0.39
N VAL A 143 0.79 -15.42 0.40
CA VAL A 143 -0.45 -16.10 0.85
C VAL A 143 -1.69 -15.68 0.08
N GLY A 144 -1.59 -14.60 -0.71
CA GLY A 144 -2.74 -14.10 -1.46
C GLY A 144 -2.37 -12.91 -2.34
N THR A 145 -2.92 -11.75 -2.03
CA THR A 145 -2.66 -10.50 -2.76
C THR A 145 -1.93 -9.51 -1.87
N GLY A 146 -0.71 -9.14 -2.24
CA GLY A 146 0.02 -8.08 -1.59
C GLY A 146 -0.34 -6.71 -2.17
N THR A 147 -0.58 -5.73 -1.30
CA THR A 147 -0.82 -4.34 -1.70
C THR A 147 0.12 -3.43 -0.95
N LEU A 148 0.91 -2.65 -1.69
CA LEU A 148 1.83 -1.66 -1.14
C LEU A 148 1.42 -0.28 -1.64
N ARG A 149 1.13 0.63 -0.70
CA ARG A 149 0.81 2.02 -1.01
C ARG A 149 2.01 2.91 -0.74
N ILE A 150 2.20 3.87 -1.62
CA ILE A 150 3.23 4.91 -1.51
C ILE A 150 2.52 6.23 -1.28
N ASP A 151 2.87 6.92 -0.21
CA ASP A 151 2.35 8.24 0.13
C ASP A 151 3.49 9.25 0.27
N GLU A 152 3.19 10.50 -0.02
CA GLU A 152 4.00 11.63 0.40
C GLU A 152 3.78 11.90 1.89
N ALA A 153 4.86 12.13 2.62
CA ALA A 153 4.83 12.52 4.02
C ALA A 153 5.17 14.00 4.20
N ASP A 154 4.64 14.61 5.27
CA ASP A 154 4.93 16.00 5.65
C ASP A 154 6.30 16.14 6.39
N ASP A 155 7.13 15.12 6.31
CA ASP A 155 8.44 15.07 6.97
C ASP A 155 9.55 15.23 5.91
N ASN A 156 10.35 16.28 6.03
CA ASN A 156 11.44 16.55 5.09
C ASN A 156 12.56 15.49 5.18
N ASP A 157 12.72 14.84 6.33
CA ASP A 157 13.72 13.79 6.51
C ASP A 157 13.27 12.46 5.92
N MET A 158 11.95 12.24 5.87
CA MET A 158 11.34 11.04 5.30
C MET A 158 10.13 11.41 4.43
N PRO A 159 10.34 11.98 3.24
CA PRO A 159 9.26 12.50 2.39
C PRO A 159 8.41 11.41 1.75
N ILE A 160 8.86 10.16 1.74
CA ILE A 160 8.16 9.02 1.16
C ILE A 160 7.85 8.00 2.25
N VAL A 161 6.58 7.60 2.35
CA VAL A 161 6.12 6.58 3.30
C VAL A 161 5.44 5.45 2.56
N PHE A 162 5.85 4.24 2.87
CA PHE A 162 5.26 3.00 2.36
C PHE A 162 4.29 2.43 3.39
N THR A 163 3.21 1.82 2.92
CA THR A 163 2.23 1.15 3.78
C THR A 163 1.80 -0.15 3.12
N ALA A 164 2.16 -1.27 3.71
CA ALA A 164 1.58 -2.57 3.35
C ALA A 164 0.13 -2.60 3.83
N ILE A 165 -0.81 -2.75 2.90
CA ILE A 165 -2.24 -2.76 3.20
C ILE A 165 -2.67 -4.22 3.39
N PRO A 166 -3.20 -4.56 4.58
CA PRO A 166 -3.71 -5.90 4.83
C PRO A 166 -4.84 -6.27 3.87
N GLN A 167 -4.85 -7.52 3.44
CA GLN A 167 -5.81 -8.01 2.44
C GLN A 167 -7.28 -7.86 2.88
N LYS A 168 -7.58 -7.99 4.17
CA LYS A 168 -8.93 -7.76 4.74
C LYS A 168 -9.44 -6.34 4.48
N GLY A 169 -8.54 -5.37 4.43
CA GLY A 169 -8.86 -3.95 4.30
C GLY A 169 -8.93 -3.44 2.86
N ILE A 170 -8.79 -4.30 1.85
CA ILE A 170 -8.76 -3.90 0.45
C ILE A 170 -9.70 -4.75 -0.40
N ALA A 171 -10.36 -4.12 -1.37
CA ALA A 171 -11.12 -4.80 -2.41
C ALA A 171 -10.82 -4.18 -3.76
N PHE A 172 -10.94 -4.98 -4.81
CA PHE A 172 -10.63 -4.57 -6.17
C PHE A 172 -11.89 -4.58 -7.04
N GLU A 173 -11.90 -3.68 -8.00
CA GLU A 173 -12.92 -3.65 -9.04
C GLU A 173 -12.22 -3.72 -10.39
N GLU A 174 -12.60 -4.74 -11.17
CA GLU A 174 -12.05 -4.98 -12.50
C GLU A 174 -12.79 -4.15 -13.55
N GLY A 175 -12.03 -3.60 -14.46
CA GLY A 175 -12.53 -2.95 -15.64
C GLY A 175 -12.87 -3.94 -16.77
N PRO A 176 -13.37 -3.43 -17.91
CA PRO A 176 -13.85 -4.26 -19.03
C PRO A 176 -12.74 -5.12 -19.67
N TYR A 177 -11.48 -4.82 -19.43
CA TYR A 177 -10.33 -5.53 -20.00
C TYR A 177 -9.66 -6.50 -19.01
N GLY A 178 -10.29 -6.79 -17.87
CA GLY A 178 -9.72 -7.66 -16.83
C GLY A 178 -8.57 -7.03 -16.03
N THR A 179 -8.37 -5.73 -16.19
CA THR A 179 -7.40 -4.96 -15.41
C THR A 179 -8.07 -4.37 -14.16
N VAL A 180 -7.34 -4.29 -13.05
CA VAL A 180 -7.84 -3.64 -11.85
C VAL A 180 -7.86 -2.12 -12.09
N GLU A 181 -9.07 -1.54 -12.10
CA GLU A 181 -9.26 -0.10 -12.32
C GLU A 181 -9.48 0.67 -11.02
N THR A 182 -10.11 0.05 -10.04
CA THR A 182 -10.43 0.72 -8.78
C THR A 182 -10.00 -0.11 -7.59
N HIS A 183 -9.37 0.55 -6.62
CA HIS A 183 -8.96 -0.02 -5.35
C HIS A 183 -9.80 0.61 -4.24
N TRP A 184 -10.50 -0.22 -3.49
CA TRP A 184 -11.30 0.19 -2.34
C TRP A 184 -10.57 -0.19 -1.06
N ARG A 185 -10.40 0.78 -0.17
CA ARG A 185 -9.73 0.54 1.12
C ARG A 185 -10.65 0.91 2.28
N ARG A 186 -10.82 -0.03 3.21
CA ARG A 186 -11.41 0.20 4.53
C ARG A 186 -10.33 0.18 5.60
N PHE A 187 -10.38 1.14 6.49
CA PHE A 187 -9.47 1.18 7.63
C PHE A 187 -10.03 2.07 8.72
N LYS A 188 -9.67 1.76 9.97
CA LYS A 188 -10.07 2.56 11.13
C LYS A 188 -9.01 3.62 11.42
N MET A 189 -9.47 4.80 11.79
CA MET A 189 -8.62 5.92 12.16
C MET A 189 -9.19 6.64 13.38
N LYS A 190 -8.33 7.11 14.29
CA LYS A 190 -8.77 7.94 15.40
C LYS A 190 -9.31 9.28 14.90
N ALA A 191 -10.41 9.73 15.49
CA ALA A 191 -11.08 10.97 15.09
C ALA A 191 -10.12 12.18 15.04
N ARG A 192 -9.19 12.27 15.98
CA ARG A 192 -8.17 13.35 16.05
C ARG A 192 -7.19 13.37 14.88
N ASP A 193 -6.96 12.22 14.24
CA ASP A 193 -5.95 12.08 13.17
C ASP A 193 -6.53 12.34 11.77
N ILE A 194 -7.87 12.38 11.64
CA ILE A 194 -8.55 12.63 10.37
C ILE A 194 -8.17 14.00 9.75
N PRO A 195 -8.24 15.13 10.49
CA PRO A 195 -7.88 16.44 9.92
C PRO A 195 -6.38 16.55 9.58
N ARG A 196 -5.53 15.83 10.31
CA ARG A 196 -4.08 15.80 10.04
C ARG A 196 -3.76 15.09 8.74
N LYS A 197 -4.48 14.00 8.46
CA LYS A 197 -4.28 13.19 7.24
C LYS A 197 -4.97 13.79 6.02
N TYR A 198 -6.17 14.32 6.20
CA TYR A 198 -6.98 14.88 5.11
C TYR A 198 -7.06 16.39 5.24
N ARG A 199 -6.11 17.10 4.65
CA ARG A 199 -6.09 18.56 4.62
C ARG A 199 -7.34 19.08 3.90
N GLY A 200 -8.04 20.03 4.52
CA GLY A 200 -9.29 20.59 3.99
C GLY A 200 -10.54 19.76 4.29
N TYR A 201 -10.44 18.70 5.11
CA TYR A 201 -11.61 17.99 5.59
C TYR A 201 -12.51 18.91 6.43
N GLN A 202 -13.79 18.97 6.09
CA GLN A 202 -14.81 19.68 6.85
C GLN A 202 -15.67 18.66 7.61
N PRO A 203 -15.53 18.58 8.94
CA PRO A 203 -16.28 17.61 9.73
C PRO A 203 -17.76 17.95 9.77
N THR A 204 -18.58 16.91 9.73
CA THR A 204 -20.01 17.05 10.06
C THR A 204 -20.17 17.38 11.54
N GLN A 205 -21.31 17.96 11.95
CA GLN A 205 -21.58 18.28 13.37
C GLN A 205 -21.38 17.07 14.30
N LYS A 206 -21.79 15.87 13.86
CA LYS A 206 -21.58 14.63 14.60
C LYS A 206 -20.09 14.30 14.76
N MET A 207 -19.31 14.43 13.71
CA MET A 207 -17.88 14.16 13.75
C MET A 207 -17.13 15.18 14.59
N GLN A 208 -17.53 16.46 14.52
CA GLN A 208 -16.96 17.52 15.36
C GLN A 208 -17.20 17.23 16.85
N SER A 209 -18.41 16.83 17.23
CA SER A 209 -18.71 16.42 18.60
C SER A 209 -17.88 15.23 19.08
N ILE A 210 -17.61 14.25 18.20
CA ILE A 210 -16.73 13.11 18.52
C ILE A 210 -15.29 13.57 18.70
N MET A 211 -14.78 14.43 17.83
CA MET A 211 -13.42 14.99 17.93
C MET A 211 -13.19 15.77 19.22
N GLU A 212 -14.19 16.51 19.68
CA GLU A 212 -14.14 17.32 20.89
C GLU A 212 -14.29 16.47 22.17
N SER A 213 -15.22 15.51 22.18
CA SER A 213 -15.57 14.75 23.38
C SER A 213 -14.78 13.43 23.54
N LYS A 214 -14.44 12.77 22.42
CA LYS A 214 -13.80 11.45 22.39
C LYS A 214 -12.79 11.35 21.24
N PRO A 215 -11.69 12.13 21.25
CA PRO A 215 -10.75 12.22 20.13
C PRO A 215 -10.06 10.92 19.76
N ASP A 216 -9.98 9.98 20.70
CA ASP A 216 -9.37 8.65 20.49
C ASP A 216 -10.35 7.58 19.96
N THR A 217 -11.61 7.95 19.69
CA THR A 217 -12.58 7.04 19.09
C THR A 217 -12.13 6.68 17.68
N GLU A 218 -12.12 5.38 17.39
CA GLU A 218 -11.87 4.88 16.04
C GLU A 218 -13.11 5.10 15.17
N CYS A 219 -12.89 5.70 14.01
CA CYS A 219 -13.89 5.95 12.98
C CYS A 219 -13.51 5.20 11.70
N ASP A 220 -14.51 4.64 11.03
CA ASP A 220 -14.39 4.00 9.71
C ASP A 220 -14.55 5.03 8.60
#